data_26a32f9bf9b33665ca7bfe402c122fa7
#
_entry.id   26a32f9bf9b33665ca7bfe402c122fa7
#
_cell.length_a   1.000
_cell.length_b   1.000
_cell.length_c   1.000
_cell.angle_alpha   90.00
_cell.angle_beta   90.00
_cell.angle_gamma   90.00
#
_symmetry.space_group_name_H-M   'P 1'
#
loop_
_entity.id
_entity.type
_entity.pdbx_description
1 polymer ?
#
loop_
_entity_poly.entity_id
_entity_poly.type
_entity_poly.pdbx_seq_one_letter_code
_entity_poly.pdbx_strand_id
1 'polypeptide(L)'
;FTRYIDEEGLVSFPDNVGKCDHINSCGYHYTPKEYFNDNLAVKENLTGQDRYGNVIPTVIKPAGKPSPKPQPQISYIPYAWVEQSMQRYDINPLYGYLTTVAGKDKTDWLFNLYKVGTSKMWNGATVFWQIDVSGNVRAGKIMGYDAKTGHRVKQPFNQVSWVHSVRKIPDFHMRQCLFGEHLLAYASSMARTVAIVESEKTALIAALFIPDLVWLATGGMHGCFNSEAMQVLRG
;
A
#
# COMPACT_ATOMS: atom_id res chain seq x y z
N PHE A 1 12.93 5.48 6.21
CA PHE A 1 14.10 4.98 5.50
C PHE A 1 15.32 5.12 6.41
N THR A 2 15.93 4.01 6.78
CA THR A 2 17.13 3.95 7.61
C THR A 2 18.35 3.79 6.70
N ARG A 3 19.27 4.76 6.75
CA ARG A 3 20.54 4.71 6.03
C ARG A 3 21.53 3.83 6.73
N TYR A 4 22.41 3.19 5.97
CA TYR A 4 23.64 2.61 6.52
C TYR A 4 24.68 3.70 6.69
N ILE A 5 25.30 3.71 7.87
CA ILE A 5 26.37 4.62 8.26
C ILE A 5 27.59 3.77 8.63
N ASP A 6 28.73 4.14 8.16
CA ASP A 6 30.00 3.57 8.62
C ASP A 6 30.45 4.32 9.88
N GLU A 7 30.42 3.65 11.03
CA GLU A 7 30.77 4.25 12.32
C GLU A 7 32.27 4.62 12.41
N GLU A 8 33.12 3.96 11.62
CA GLU A 8 34.54 4.24 11.54
C GLU A 8 34.87 5.40 10.58
N GLY A 9 33.87 5.84 9.81
CA GLY A 9 34.00 6.98 8.88
C GLY A 9 34.89 6.72 7.66
N LEU A 10 35.24 5.47 7.37
CA LEU A 10 36.09 5.08 6.25
C LEU A 10 35.31 5.13 4.93
N VAL A 11 34.00 4.97 4.97
CA VAL A 11 33.12 4.96 3.80
C VAL A 11 31.93 5.89 4.01
N SER A 12 31.76 6.85 3.09
CA SER A 12 30.54 7.65 3.01
C SER A 12 29.58 7.00 2.01
N PHE A 13 28.55 6.34 2.51
CA PHE A 13 27.52 5.78 1.65
C PHE A 13 26.61 6.88 1.08
N PRO A 14 26.20 6.79 -0.19
CA PRO A 14 25.22 7.70 -0.76
C PRO A 14 23.83 7.49 -0.12
N ASP A 15 22.98 8.51 -0.25
CA ASP A 15 21.66 8.59 0.42
C ASP A 15 20.69 7.44 0.10
N ASN A 16 20.95 6.67 -0.95
CA ASN A 16 20.17 5.53 -1.36
C ASN A 16 20.65 4.19 -0.79
N VAL A 17 21.77 4.14 -0.07
CA VAL A 17 22.23 2.92 0.59
C VAL A 17 21.57 2.81 1.95
N GLY A 18 20.58 1.93 2.05
CA GLY A 18 19.75 1.83 3.23
C GLY A 18 18.58 0.87 3.06
N LYS A 19 17.75 0.80 4.09
CA LYS A 19 16.57 -0.05 4.15
C LYS A 19 15.32 0.81 4.31
N CYS A 20 14.29 0.49 3.55
CA CYS A 20 12.99 1.09 3.77
C CYS A 20 12.33 0.47 5.01
N ASP A 21 11.87 1.30 5.95
CA ASP A 21 11.22 0.84 7.18
C ASP A 21 9.81 0.29 6.91
N HIS A 22 9.29 0.49 5.71
CA HIS A 22 8.03 -0.06 5.22
C HIS A 22 8.19 -1.51 4.72
N ILE A 23 8.58 -2.41 5.63
CA ILE A 23 9.00 -3.80 5.35
C ILE A 23 8.01 -4.59 4.49
N ASN A 24 6.72 -4.26 4.52
CA ASN A 24 5.66 -5.03 3.87
C ASN A 24 5.16 -4.43 2.53
N SER A 25 5.59 -3.23 2.14
CA SER A 25 5.05 -2.56 0.96
C SER A 25 6.10 -2.06 -0.02
N CYS A 26 7.27 -1.69 0.43
CA CYS A 26 8.32 -1.11 -0.41
C CYS A 26 9.38 -2.13 -0.82
N GLY A 27 9.77 -3.05 0.06
CA GLY A 27 10.81 -4.05 -0.19
C GLY A 27 12.19 -3.49 -0.50
N TYR A 28 12.35 -2.15 -0.46
CA TYR A 28 13.63 -1.52 -0.79
C TYR A 28 14.66 -1.81 0.29
N HIS A 29 15.72 -2.48 -0.11
CA HIS A 29 16.86 -2.76 0.74
C HIS A 29 18.10 -2.80 -0.14
N TYR A 30 18.88 -1.72 -0.12
CA TYR A 30 20.16 -1.63 -0.81
C TYR A 30 21.26 -1.66 0.23
N THR A 31 21.90 -2.81 0.35
CA THR A 31 22.88 -3.08 1.41
C THR A 31 24.28 -2.52 1.04
N PRO A 32 25.14 -2.28 2.02
CA PRO A 32 26.57 -1.98 1.76
C PRO A 32 27.25 -3.01 0.86
N LYS A 33 26.91 -4.29 1.01
CA LYS A 33 27.46 -5.36 0.17
C LYS A 33 27.07 -5.21 -1.29
N GLU A 34 25.79 -4.90 -1.57
CA GLU A 34 25.33 -4.64 -2.94
C GLU A 34 25.95 -3.38 -3.51
N TYR A 35 26.04 -2.32 -2.68
CA TYR A 35 26.74 -1.10 -3.08
C TYR A 35 28.19 -1.36 -3.52
N PHE A 36 28.97 -2.13 -2.76
CA PHE A 36 30.33 -2.47 -3.13
C PHE A 36 30.42 -3.39 -4.35
N ASN A 37 29.44 -4.25 -4.58
CA ASN A 37 29.39 -5.07 -5.79
C ASN A 37 29.08 -4.24 -7.04
N ASP A 38 28.18 -3.26 -6.91
CA ASP A 38 27.80 -2.36 -8.00
C ASP A 38 28.88 -1.29 -8.28
N ASN A 39 29.80 -1.08 -7.30
CA ASN A 39 30.87 -0.06 -7.36
C ASN A 39 32.24 -0.68 -7.01
N LEU A 40 32.72 -1.59 -7.85
CA LEU A 40 33.98 -2.33 -7.64
C LEU A 40 35.20 -1.42 -7.43
N ALA A 41 35.28 -0.31 -8.14
CA ALA A 41 36.37 0.66 -7.99
C ALA A 41 36.44 1.28 -6.58
N VAL A 42 35.29 1.43 -5.91
CA VAL A 42 35.22 1.88 -4.51
C VAL A 42 35.75 0.80 -3.58
N LYS A 43 35.43 -0.46 -3.85
CA LYS A 43 35.92 -1.61 -3.07
C LYS A 43 37.44 -1.78 -3.20
N GLU A 44 37.98 -1.62 -4.40
CA GLU A 44 39.42 -1.75 -4.65
C GLU A 44 40.22 -0.63 -3.97
N ASN A 45 39.69 0.60 -3.94
CA ASN A 45 40.32 1.73 -3.27
C ASN A 45 40.37 1.62 -1.74
N LEU A 46 39.43 0.85 -1.13
CA LEU A 46 39.43 0.59 0.32
C LEU A 46 40.53 -0.42 0.73
N THR A 47 41.04 -1.21 -0.20
CA THR A 47 42.09 -2.20 0.05
C THR A 47 43.48 -1.68 -0.25
N GLY A 48 43.61 -0.42 -0.70
CA GLY A 48 44.90 0.22 -0.98
C GLY A 48 45.71 0.48 0.29
N GLN A 49 46.85 -0.18 0.45
CA GLN A 49 47.83 0.15 1.47
C GLN A 49 48.89 1.09 0.86
N ASP A 50 49.36 2.08 1.64
CA ASP A 50 50.51 2.86 1.28
C ASP A 50 51.78 1.99 1.32
N ARG A 51 52.90 2.53 0.86
CA ARG A 51 54.22 1.83 0.89
C ARG A 51 54.68 1.45 2.29
N TYR A 52 54.00 1.90 3.33
CA TYR A 52 54.29 1.66 4.75
C TYR A 52 53.23 0.81 5.43
N GLY A 53 52.26 0.27 4.68
CA GLY A 53 51.19 -0.60 5.21
C GLY A 53 50.06 0.14 5.89
N ASN A 54 49.98 1.46 5.82
CA ASN A 54 48.84 2.22 6.38
C ASN A 54 47.70 2.29 5.37
N VAL A 55 46.49 2.11 5.88
CA VAL A 55 45.28 2.31 5.07
C VAL A 55 45.12 3.80 4.79
N ILE A 56 45.21 4.20 3.53
CA ILE A 56 44.97 5.60 3.13
C ILE A 56 43.46 5.83 3.10
N PRO A 57 42.90 6.74 3.93
CA PRO A 57 41.51 7.15 3.80
C PRO A 57 41.36 7.92 2.49
N THR A 58 40.89 7.24 1.46
CA THR A 58 40.58 7.93 0.20
C THR A 58 39.18 8.58 0.40
N VAL A 59 39.16 9.91 0.38
CA VAL A 59 37.91 10.66 0.30
C VAL A 59 37.26 10.34 -1.06
N ILE A 60 36.38 9.38 -1.07
CA ILE A 60 35.67 8.97 -2.28
C ILE A 60 34.64 10.05 -2.58
N LYS A 61 34.88 10.86 -3.61
CA LYS A 61 33.82 11.71 -4.17
C LYS A 61 32.67 10.80 -4.57
N PRO A 62 31.42 11.07 -4.18
CA PRO A 62 30.29 10.22 -4.52
C PRO A 62 30.26 10.02 -6.02
N ALA A 63 30.36 8.78 -6.46
CA ALA A 63 30.09 8.41 -7.85
C ALA A 63 28.73 8.97 -8.24
N GLY A 64 28.64 9.59 -9.41
CA GLY A 64 27.39 10.22 -9.88
C GLY A 64 26.21 9.27 -9.66
N LYS A 65 25.06 9.82 -9.28
CA LYS A 65 23.83 9.06 -8.98
C LYS A 65 23.67 7.94 -9.99
N PRO A 66 23.58 6.67 -9.57
CA PRO A 66 23.25 5.61 -10.51
C PRO A 66 21.94 6.00 -11.20
N SER A 67 21.87 5.84 -12.51
CA SER A 67 20.64 6.07 -13.24
C SER A 67 19.53 5.28 -12.56
N PRO A 68 18.37 5.89 -12.26
CA PRO A 68 17.30 5.19 -11.58
C PRO A 68 16.96 3.94 -12.39
N LYS A 69 17.08 2.76 -11.76
CA LYS A 69 16.62 1.50 -12.39
C LYS A 69 15.19 1.74 -12.84
N PRO A 70 14.80 1.35 -14.08
CA PRO A 70 13.44 1.51 -14.53
C PRO A 70 12.51 0.92 -13.47
N GLN A 71 11.59 1.75 -12.96
CA GLN A 71 10.63 1.24 -11.98
C GLN A 71 9.78 0.16 -12.66
N PRO A 72 9.54 -0.98 -12.00
CA PRO A 72 8.74 -2.03 -12.58
C PRO A 72 7.36 -1.47 -12.94
N GLN A 73 6.85 -1.88 -14.08
CA GLN A 73 5.53 -1.47 -14.56
C GLN A 73 4.47 -1.88 -13.53
N ILE A 74 3.57 -0.97 -13.21
CA ILE A 74 2.49 -1.22 -12.25
C ILE A 74 1.59 -2.33 -12.78
N SER A 75 1.29 -3.31 -11.92
CA SER A 75 0.33 -4.37 -12.25
C SER A 75 -1.09 -3.95 -11.85
N TYR A 76 -2.06 -4.39 -12.65
CA TYR A 76 -3.48 -4.15 -12.40
C TYR A 76 -4.23 -5.49 -12.27
N ILE A 77 -5.29 -5.46 -11.48
CA ILE A 77 -6.20 -6.60 -11.32
C ILE A 77 -7.36 -6.44 -12.33
N PRO A 78 -7.82 -7.51 -13.00
CA PRO A 78 -8.98 -7.42 -13.89
C PRO A 78 -10.23 -6.91 -13.17
N TYR A 79 -10.90 -5.90 -13.72
CA TYR A 79 -12.11 -5.31 -13.11
C TYR A 79 -13.24 -6.34 -12.93
N ALA A 80 -13.31 -7.34 -13.80
CA ALA A 80 -14.25 -8.46 -13.66
C ALA A 80 -14.17 -9.18 -12.30
N TRP A 81 -13.01 -9.14 -11.61
CA TRP A 81 -12.88 -9.73 -10.28
C TRP A 81 -13.55 -8.86 -9.20
N VAL A 82 -13.61 -7.55 -9.40
CA VAL A 82 -14.40 -6.65 -8.56
C VAL A 82 -15.88 -7.07 -8.66
N GLU A 83 -16.41 -7.11 -9.88
CA GLU A 83 -17.83 -7.47 -10.14
C GLU A 83 -18.16 -8.86 -9.60
N GLN A 84 -17.33 -9.88 -9.86
CA GLN A 84 -17.51 -11.23 -9.34
C GLN A 84 -17.51 -11.31 -7.83
N SER A 85 -16.84 -10.38 -7.14
CA SER A 85 -16.82 -10.35 -5.67
C SER A 85 -18.02 -9.63 -5.06
N MET A 86 -18.69 -8.76 -5.83
CA MET A 86 -19.84 -7.97 -5.36
C MET A 86 -21.13 -8.80 -5.27
N GLN A 87 -21.02 -9.94 -4.61
CA GLN A 87 -22.10 -10.90 -4.38
C GLN A 87 -21.85 -11.66 -3.08
N ARG A 88 -22.77 -12.54 -2.72
CA ARG A 88 -22.70 -13.37 -1.52
C ARG A 88 -22.51 -12.53 -0.24
N TYR A 89 -23.21 -11.43 -0.16
CA TYR A 89 -23.23 -10.59 1.04
C TYR A 89 -23.90 -11.27 2.23
N ASP A 90 -24.68 -12.33 1.96
CA ASP A 90 -25.27 -13.22 2.96
C ASP A 90 -24.24 -13.84 3.92
N ILE A 91 -23.02 -14.09 3.43
CA ILE A 91 -21.93 -14.65 4.25
C ILE A 91 -20.90 -13.60 4.69
N ASN A 92 -21.04 -12.33 4.32
CA ASN A 92 -20.07 -11.30 4.66
C ASN A 92 -20.34 -10.71 6.04
N PRO A 93 -19.44 -10.96 7.05
CA PRO A 93 -19.70 -10.51 8.42
C PRO A 93 -19.77 -9.00 8.59
N LEU A 94 -18.97 -8.23 7.81
CA LEU A 94 -19.02 -6.77 7.88
C LEU A 94 -20.32 -6.23 7.28
N TYR A 95 -20.79 -6.83 6.18
CA TYR A 95 -22.09 -6.50 5.60
C TYR A 95 -23.22 -6.76 6.59
N GLY A 96 -23.23 -7.95 7.22
CA GLY A 96 -24.21 -8.30 8.25
C GLY A 96 -24.21 -7.30 9.41
N TYR A 97 -23.03 -6.97 9.93
CA TYR A 97 -22.89 -5.96 10.99
C TYR A 97 -23.45 -4.59 10.56
N LEU A 98 -23.07 -4.09 9.40
CA LEU A 98 -23.52 -2.77 8.93
C LEU A 98 -25.04 -2.77 8.64
N THR A 99 -25.59 -3.89 8.21
CA THR A 99 -27.05 -4.04 8.05
C THR A 99 -27.79 -3.90 9.38
N THR A 100 -27.23 -4.41 10.48
CA THR A 100 -27.84 -4.21 11.82
C THR A 100 -27.73 -2.76 12.29
N VAL A 101 -26.70 -2.03 11.88
CA VAL A 101 -26.44 -0.63 12.31
C VAL A 101 -27.23 0.39 11.49
N ALA A 102 -27.30 0.21 10.17
CA ALA A 102 -27.83 1.21 9.25
C ALA A 102 -29.01 0.77 8.40
N GLY A 103 -29.37 -0.50 8.46
CA GLY A 103 -30.39 -1.12 7.61
C GLY A 103 -29.82 -1.60 6.27
N LYS A 104 -30.62 -2.52 5.65
CA LYS A 104 -30.17 -3.21 4.43
C LYS A 104 -29.95 -2.25 3.25
N ASP A 105 -30.91 -1.38 2.98
CA ASP A 105 -30.87 -0.51 1.79
C ASP A 105 -29.67 0.42 1.79
N LYS A 106 -29.35 1.00 2.94
CA LYS A 106 -28.16 1.86 3.09
C LYS A 106 -26.87 1.07 2.96
N THR A 107 -26.84 -0.16 3.48
CA THR A 107 -25.67 -1.04 3.37
C THR A 107 -25.46 -1.50 1.93
N ASP A 108 -26.51 -1.87 1.22
CA ASP A 108 -26.45 -2.21 -0.21
C ASP A 108 -25.91 -1.05 -1.04
N TRP A 109 -26.49 0.14 -0.83
CA TRP A 109 -26.02 1.37 -1.49
C TRP A 109 -24.53 1.61 -1.23
N LEU A 110 -24.09 1.52 0.02
CA LEU A 110 -22.72 1.75 0.43
C LEU A 110 -21.75 0.76 -0.21
N PHE A 111 -22.09 -0.55 -0.18
CA PHE A 111 -21.26 -1.60 -0.75
C PHE A 111 -21.15 -1.46 -2.27
N ASN A 112 -22.24 -1.05 -2.94
CA ASN A 112 -22.23 -0.75 -4.37
C ASN A 112 -21.39 0.49 -4.69
N LEU A 113 -21.55 1.57 -3.91
CA LEU A 113 -20.81 2.83 -4.11
C LEU A 113 -19.31 2.60 -4.01
N TYR A 114 -18.87 1.94 -2.94
CA TYR A 114 -17.44 1.71 -2.66
C TYR A 114 -16.88 0.43 -3.31
N LYS A 115 -17.69 -0.28 -4.10
CA LYS A 115 -17.28 -1.54 -4.76
C LYS A 115 -16.75 -2.59 -3.78
N VAL A 116 -17.37 -2.69 -2.61
CA VAL A 116 -16.96 -3.66 -1.58
C VAL A 116 -17.38 -5.06 -2.00
N GLY A 117 -16.45 -6.00 -1.92
CA GLY A 117 -16.66 -7.39 -2.32
C GLY A 117 -16.68 -8.37 -1.15
N THR A 118 -17.00 -9.63 -1.47
CA THR A 118 -16.94 -10.78 -0.56
C THR A 118 -15.96 -11.82 -1.09
N SER A 119 -15.05 -12.28 -0.23
CA SER A 119 -14.13 -13.37 -0.51
C SER A 119 -14.61 -14.67 0.15
N LYS A 120 -14.28 -15.81 -0.46
CA LYS A 120 -14.47 -17.13 0.17
C LYS A 120 -13.53 -17.37 1.36
N MET A 121 -12.45 -16.58 1.48
CA MET A 121 -11.55 -16.70 2.62
C MET A 121 -12.28 -16.42 3.93
N TRP A 122 -11.91 -17.14 4.97
CA TRP A 122 -12.42 -16.99 6.33
C TRP A 122 -13.94 -16.89 6.41
N ASN A 123 -14.64 -17.68 5.58
CA ASN A 123 -16.10 -17.76 5.52
C ASN A 123 -16.80 -16.43 5.22
N GLY A 124 -16.31 -15.68 4.27
CA GLY A 124 -16.98 -14.45 3.81
C GLY A 124 -16.24 -13.16 4.10
N ALA A 125 -14.91 -13.21 4.15
CA ALA A 125 -14.10 -11.99 4.37
C ALA A 125 -14.45 -10.88 3.40
N THR A 126 -14.41 -9.65 3.88
CA THR A 126 -14.64 -8.45 3.09
C THR A 126 -13.46 -8.14 2.19
N VAL A 127 -13.72 -7.76 0.94
CA VAL A 127 -12.71 -7.27 0.00
C VAL A 127 -12.88 -5.77 -0.20
N PHE A 128 -11.87 -5.01 0.16
CA PHE A 128 -11.79 -3.59 -0.12
C PHE A 128 -10.94 -3.38 -1.38
N TRP A 129 -11.59 -3.02 -2.48
CA TRP A 129 -10.92 -2.77 -3.73
C TRP A 129 -10.37 -1.35 -3.78
N GLN A 130 -9.10 -1.23 -4.16
CA GLN A 130 -8.46 0.04 -4.44
C GLN A 130 -8.53 0.28 -5.94
N ILE A 131 -9.44 1.15 -6.34
CA ILE A 131 -9.70 1.51 -7.75
C ILE A 131 -9.32 2.97 -7.91
N ASP A 132 -8.41 3.26 -8.84
CA ASP A 132 -7.91 4.61 -9.07
C ASP A 132 -8.93 5.48 -9.84
N VAL A 133 -8.64 6.77 -9.97
CA VAL A 133 -9.50 7.74 -10.70
C VAL A 133 -9.72 7.38 -12.16
N SER A 134 -8.84 6.57 -12.75
CA SER A 134 -8.94 6.09 -14.14
C SER A 134 -9.72 4.78 -14.24
N GLY A 135 -10.22 4.24 -13.12
CA GLY A 135 -10.96 2.98 -13.06
C GLY A 135 -10.08 1.72 -13.02
N ASN A 136 -8.76 1.86 -12.93
CA ASN A 136 -7.88 0.70 -12.84
C ASN A 136 -7.87 0.14 -11.42
N VAL A 137 -7.95 -1.18 -11.29
CA VAL A 137 -7.91 -1.87 -10.00
C VAL A 137 -6.47 -2.11 -9.58
N ARG A 138 -5.99 -1.34 -8.62
CA ARG A 138 -4.61 -1.35 -8.12
C ARG A 138 -4.36 -2.50 -7.15
N ALA A 139 -5.32 -2.76 -6.27
CA ALA A 139 -5.22 -3.81 -5.25
C ALA A 139 -6.61 -4.23 -4.74
N GLY A 140 -6.65 -5.36 -4.06
CA GLY A 140 -7.82 -5.79 -3.28
C GLY A 140 -7.35 -6.29 -1.92
N LYS A 141 -7.73 -5.61 -0.85
CA LYS A 141 -7.39 -5.97 0.52
C LYS A 141 -8.50 -6.82 1.13
N ILE A 142 -8.15 -8.02 1.55
CA ILE A 142 -9.08 -8.98 2.14
C ILE A 142 -8.98 -8.90 3.65
N MET A 143 -10.09 -8.70 4.35
CA MET A 143 -10.11 -8.57 5.80
C MET A 143 -11.27 -9.34 6.42
N GLY A 144 -10.96 -10.07 7.50
CA GLY A 144 -11.97 -10.75 8.33
C GLY A 144 -12.52 -9.83 9.40
N TYR A 145 -13.85 -9.91 9.60
CA TYR A 145 -14.57 -9.15 10.62
C TYR A 145 -15.45 -10.09 11.45
N ASP A 146 -15.69 -9.71 12.70
CA ASP A 146 -16.69 -10.32 13.56
C ASP A 146 -18.07 -9.72 13.25
N ALA A 147 -19.04 -10.58 12.99
CA ALA A 147 -20.38 -10.14 12.58
C ALA A 147 -21.19 -9.45 13.68
N LYS A 148 -20.86 -9.71 14.97
CA LYS A 148 -21.57 -9.12 16.10
C LYS A 148 -21.04 -7.76 16.49
N THR A 149 -19.72 -7.62 16.46
CA THR A 149 -19.04 -6.42 16.95
C THR A 149 -18.53 -5.49 15.83
N GLY A 150 -18.47 -5.99 14.59
CA GLY A 150 -17.84 -5.28 13.48
C GLY A 150 -16.34 -5.06 13.67
N HIS A 151 -15.72 -5.72 14.65
CA HIS A 151 -14.28 -5.60 14.87
C HIS A 151 -13.52 -6.52 13.93
N ARG A 152 -12.30 -6.08 13.54
CA ARG A 152 -11.39 -6.89 12.77
C ARG A 152 -10.94 -8.13 13.57
N VAL A 153 -10.98 -9.31 12.95
CA VAL A 153 -10.50 -10.54 13.55
C VAL A 153 -8.98 -10.55 13.59
N LYS A 154 -8.41 -10.64 14.81
CA LYS A 154 -6.96 -10.65 15.07
C LYS A 154 -6.47 -11.95 15.69
N GLN A 155 -7.38 -12.75 16.23
CA GLN A 155 -7.08 -14.04 16.89
C GLN A 155 -7.80 -15.19 16.16
N PRO A 156 -7.22 -16.38 16.07
CA PRO A 156 -5.86 -16.75 16.50
C PRO A 156 -4.74 -16.18 15.62
N PHE A 157 -5.07 -15.55 14.50
CA PHE A 157 -4.15 -14.83 13.62
C PHE A 157 -4.86 -13.63 13.00
N ASN A 158 -4.09 -12.65 12.56
CA ASN A 158 -4.62 -11.44 11.94
C ASN A 158 -5.16 -11.76 10.55
N GLN A 159 -6.49 -11.70 10.38
CA GLN A 159 -7.16 -12.00 9.11
C GLN A 159 -7.06 -10.81 8.13
N VAL A 160 -5.86 -10.62 7.58
CA VAL A 160 -5.58 -9.63 6.53
C VAL A 160 -4.76 -10.31 5.43
N SER A 161 -5.19 -10.15 4.19
CA SER A 161 -4.50 -10.66 3.01
C SER A 161 -4.74 -9.76 1.79
N TRP A 162 -4.14 -10.11 0.66
CA TRP A 162 -4.30 -9.39 -0.59
C TRP A 162 -4.76 -10.32 -1.71
N VAL A 163 -5.62 -9.83 -2.59
CA VAL A 163 -6.18 -10.63 -3.70
C VAL A 163 -5.08 -11.19 -4.60
N HIS A 164 -4.08 -10.40 -4.96
CA HIS A 164 -2.97 -10.87 -5.80
C HIS A 164 -2.18 -12.01 -5.16
N SER A 165 -1.96 -11.96 -3.83
CA SER A 165 -1.27 -13.03 -3.09
C SER A 165 -2.11 -14.29 -3.02
N VAL A 166 -3.42 -14.17 -2.72
CA VAL A 166 -4.36 -15.31 -2.65
C VAL A 166 -4.53 -15.97 -4.02
N ARG A 167 -4.57 -15.18 -5.08
CA ARG A 167 -4.66 -15.65 -6.47
C ARG A 167 -3.32 -16.08 -7.05
N LYS A 168 -2.22 -15.89 -6.31
CA LYS A 168 -0.86 -16.22 -6.73
C LYS A 168 -0.51 -15.63 -8.10
N ILE A 169 -0.82 -14.34 -8.30
CA ILE A 169 -0.48 -13.65 -9.54
C ILE A 169 1.04 -13.49 -9.59
N PRO A 170 1.72 -14.07 -10.60
CA PRO A 170 3.17 -13.97 -10.70
C PRO A 170 3.59 -12.51 -10.97
N ASP A 171 4.75 -12.13 -10.47
CA ASP A 171 5.39 -10.84 -10.71
C ASP A 171 4.46 -9.63 -10.54
N PHE A 172 3.57 -9.67 -9.54
CA PHE A 172 2.61 -8.60 -9.29
C PHE A 172 3.29 -7.43 -8.56
N HIS A 173 3.51 -6.35 -9.29
CA HIS A 173 4.04 -5.09 -8.74
C HIS A 173 2.89 -4.22 -8.24
N MET A 174 2.53 -4.44 -6.96
CA MET A 174 1.44 -3.72 -6.31
C MET A 174 1.81 -2.25 -6.08
N ARG A 175 0.97 -1.35 -6.57
CA ARG A 175 1.03 0.08 -6.25
C ARG A 175 -0.33 0.54 -5.78
N GLN A 176 -0.47 0.70 -4.49
CA GLN A 176 -1.74 1.05 -3.86
C GLN A 176 -2.21 2.45 -4.26
N CYS A 177 -3.53 2.64 -4.27
CA CYS A 177 -4.20 3.93 -4.31
C CYS A 177 -5.19 4.04 -3.13
N LEU A 178 -5.81 5.19 -2.93
CA LEU A 178 -6.77 5.37 -1.85
C LEU A 178 -8.00 4.49 -2.04
N PHE A 179 -8.47 3.87 -0.97
CA PHE A 179 -9.79 3.25 -1.02
C PHE A 179 -10.86 4.32 -1.21
N GLY A 180 -11.75 4.12 -2.18
CA GLY A 180 -12.74 5.11 -2.59
C GLY A 180 -12.22 6.16 -3.59
N GLU A 181 -10.97 6.07 -4.07
CA GLU A 181 -10.39 7.05 -5.01
C GLU A 181 -11.21 7.24 -6.29
N HIS A 182 -11.84 6.18 -6.80
CA HIS A 182 -12.75 6.25 -7.94
C HIS A 182 -13.97 7.17 -7.73
N LEU A 183 -14.25 7.59 -6.50
CA LEU A 183 -15.32 8.54 -6.17
C LEU A 183 -14.89 10.01 -6.34
N LEU A 184 -13.61 10.29 -6.58
CA LEU A 184 -13.11 11.66 -6.72
C LEU A 184 -13.72 12.39 -7.91
N ALA A 185 -13.96 11.70 -9.04
CA ALA A 185 -14.64 12.30 -10.19
C ALA A 185 -16.06 12.75 -9.81
N TYR A 186 -16.77 11.95 -9.01
CA TYR A 186 -18.08 12.31 -8.46
C TYR A 186 -17.97 13.48 -7.48
N ALA A 187 -16.99 13.46 -6.57
CA ALA A 187 -16.76 14.53 -5.62
C ALA A 187 -16.54 15.87 -6.34
N SER A 188 -15.70 15.88 -7.36
CA SER A 188 -15.43 17.06 -8.19
C SER A 188 -16.68 17.56 -8.89
N SER A 189 -17.45 16.69 -9.57
CA SER A 189 -18.66 17.07 -10.31
C SER A 189 -19.76 17.67 -9.42
N MET A 190 -19.82 17.26 -8.15
CA MET A 190 -20.82 17.72 -7.17
C MET A 190 -20.26 18.76 -6.18
N ALA A 191 -19.05 19.28 -6.41
CA ALA A 191 -18.34 20.20 -5.51
C ALA A 191 -18.32 19.72 -4.04
N ARG A 192 -18.19 18.42 -3.82
CA ARG A 192 -18.18 17.82 -2.47
C ARG A 192 -16.79 17.84 -1.87
N THR A 193 -16.74 18.13 -0.57
CA THR A 193 -15.51 18.04 0.21
C THR A 193 -15.09 16.59 0.37
N VAL A 194 -13.79 16.32 0.20
CA VAL A 194 -13.17 15.02 0.40
C VAL A 194 -12.58 14.94 1.81
N ALA A 195 -12.86 13.86 2.51
CA ALA A 195 -12.29 13.54 3.81
C ALA A 195 -11.50 12.23 3.76
N ILE A 196 -10.40 12.16 4.49
CA ILE A 196 -9.49 11.00 4.50
C ILE A 196 -9.41 10.42 5.90
N VAL A 197 -9.52 9.10 5.97
CA VAL A 197 -9.38 8.33 7.22
C VAL A 197 -8.34 7.22 7.04
N GLU A 198 -7.94 6.59 8.14
CA GLU A 198 -6.94 5.52 8.08
C GLU A 198 -7.52 4.22 7.51
N SER A 199 -8.69 3.78 7.97
CA SER A 199 -9.20 2.46 7.62
C SER A 199 -10.41 2.51 6.68
N GLU A 200 -10.50 1.52 5.80
CA GLU A 200 -11.58 1.35 4.83
C GLU A 200 -12.94 1.24 5.53
N LYS A 201 -13.01 0.49 6.64
CA LYS A 201 -14.24 0.39 7.44
C LYS A 201 -14.67 1.73 8.01
N THR A 202 -13.72 2.55 8.47
CA THR A 202 -14.02 3.90 8.97
C THR A 202 -14.59 4.77 7.86
N ALA A 203 -14.05 4.70 6.64
CA ALA A 203 -14.61 5.43 5.49
C ALA A 203 -16.06 5.01 5.21
N LEU A 204 -16.35 3.70 5.23
CA LEU A 204 -17.71 3.20 5.04
C LEU A 204 -18.67 3.70 6.12
N ILE A 205 -18.28 3.61 7.39
CA ILE A 205 -19.12 4.07 8.50
C ILE A 205 -19.33 5.58 8.43
N ALA A 206 -18.28 6.33 8.17
CA ALA A 206 -18.36 7.78 8.04
C ALA A 206 -19.29 8.21 6.89
N ALA A 207 -19.25 7.51 5.76
CA ALA A 207 -20.15 7.76 4.64
C ALA A 207 -21.64 7.50 4.97
N LEU A 208 -21.94 6.58 5.90
CA LEU A 208 -23.30 6.34 6.35
C LEU A 208 -23.84 7.47 7.23
N PHE A 209 -23.01 8.05 8.09
CA PHE A 209 -23.44 9.04 9.09
C PHE A 209 -23.17 10.48 8.70
N ILE A 210 -22.21 10.71 7.78
CA ILE A 210 -21.84 12.03 7.27
C ILE A 210 -21.79 11.95 5.73
N PRO A 211 -22.95 11.81 5.07
CA PRO A 211 -23.04 11.55 3.62
C PRO A 211 -22.69 12.76 2.76
N ASP A 212 -22.57 13.96 3.33
CA ASP A 212 -22.22 15.18 2.59
C ASP A 212 -20.77 15.23 2.17
N LEU A 213 -19.93 14.40 2.75
CA LEU A 213 -18.53 14.27 2.41
C LEU A 213 -18.29 13.01 1.56
N VAL A 214 -17.26 13.05 0.73
CA VAL A 214 -16.71 11.85 0.07
C VAL A 214 -15.55 11.31 0.90
N TRP A 215 -15.71 10.12 1.43
CA TRP A 215 -14.76 9.51 2.35
C TRP A 215 -13.79 8.59 1.62
N LEU A 216 -12.50 8.84 1.82
CA LEU A 216 -11.42 7.99 1.31
C LEU A 216 -10.65 7.37 2.47
N ALA A 217 -9.96 6.25 2.20
CA ALA A 217 -9.07 5.67 3.22
C ALA A 217 -7.68 5.35 2.68
N THR A 218 -6.68 5.55 3.55
CA THR A 218 -5.27 5.23 3.24
C THR A 218 -4.96 3.72 3.33
N GLY A 219 -5.84 2.93 3.93
CA GLY A 219 -5.68 1.50 4.10
C GLY A 219 -4.76 1.09 5.26
N GLY A 220 -4.42 2.03 6.15
CA GLY A 220 -3.58 1.85 7.33
C GLY A 220 -2.49 2.90 7.43
N MET A 221 -1.82 2.97 8.57
CA MET A 221 -0.77 3.96 8.85
C MET A 221 0.38 3.92 7.83
N HIS A 222 0.71 2.74 7.30
CA HIS A 222 1.74 2.53 6.28
C HIS A 222 1.15 2.20 4.88
N GLY A 223 -0.10 2.55 4.65
CA GLY A 223 -0.78 2.33 3.37
C GLY A 223 -0.42 3.40 2.33
N CYS A 224 -1.46 4.03 1.76
CA CYS A 224 -1.29 5.05 0.71
C CYS A 224 -1.01 6.46 1.26
N PHE A 225 -0.66 6.65 2.55
CA PHE A 225 -0.36 7.98 3.08
C PHE A 225 1.06 8.40 2.70
N ASN A 226 1.27 8.70 1.42
CA ASN A 226 2.55 9.16 0.88
C ASN A 226 2.33 10.22 -0.19
N SER A 227 3.38 10.98 -0.51
CA SER A 227 3.30 12.12 -1.44
C SER A 227 2.78 11.75 -2.82
N GLU A 228 3.05 10.55 -3.29
CA GLU A 228 2.64 10.08 -4.61
C GLU A 228 1.15 9.76 -4.67
N ALA A 229 0.65 8.92 -3.75
CA ALA A 229 -0.77 8.58 -3.68
C ALA A 229 -1.65 9.82 -3.39
N MET A 230 -1.11 10.82 -2.68
CA MET A 230 -1.83 12.06 -2.38
C MET A 230 -1.84 13.06 -3.54
N GLN A 231 -1.06 12.85 -4.60
CA GLN A 231 -1.07 13.75 -5.76
C GLN A 231 -2.45 13.82 -6.44
N VAL A 232 -3.21 12.74 -6.39
CA VAL A 232 -4.57 12.67 -6.95
C VAL A 232 -5.53 13.69 -6.34
N LEU A 233 -5.22 14.22 -5.16
CA LEU A 233 -6.01 15.24 -4.46
C LEU A 233 -5.62 16.68 -4.80
N ARG A 234 -4.59 16.85 -5.62
CA ARG A 234 -4.18 18.16 -6.14
C ARG A 234 -4.93 18.41 -7.45
N GLY A 235 -6.21 18.69 -7.34
CA GLY A 235 -7.06 18.98 -8.49
C GLY A 235 -6.74 20.29 -9.18
#